data_ada4d9d71e0ec8b054f5ee9ab686f6ae
#
_entry.id   ada4d9d71e0ec8b054f5ee9ab686f6ae
#
_cell.length_a   1.000
_cell.length_b   1.000
_cell.length_c   1.000
_cell.angle_alpha   90.00
_cell.angle_beta   90.00
_cell.angle_gamma   90.00
#
_symmetry.space_group_name_H-M   'P 1'
#
loop_
_entity.id
_entity.type
_entity.pdbx_description
1 polymer ?
#
loop_
_entity_poly.entity_id
_entity_poly.type
_entity_poly.pdbx_seq_one_letter_code
_entity_poly.pdbx_strand_id
1 'polypeptide(L)'
;MDKELPVAPSAIGNYVTYKKVGNYIYTSGHVPFTDKKKFQGKIPSEVSMEDGYEAASLCAELTISTLLANYEIKNLQPVNVLGFVNADNDFQDHAKVLNGFTDKLAEYFDKKSTRSAVGVASLPLNS
;
A
#
# COMPACT_ATOMS: atom_id res chain seq x y z
N MET A 1 -0.27 -16.15 11.38
CA MET A 1 0.24 -14.76 11.27
C MET A 1 0.19 -14.15 12.64
N ASP A 2 1.33 -14.01 13.22
CA ASP A 2 1.43 -13.56 14.61
C ASP A 2 1.59 -12.05 14.76
N LYS A 3 1.76 -11.35 13.65
CA LYS A 3 1.91 -9.91 13.68
C LYS A 3 0.56 -9.23 13.74
N GLU A 4 0.44 -8.33 14.68
CA GLU A 4 -0.70 -7.43 14.71
C GLU A 4 -0.64 -6.48 13.53
N LEU A 5 -1.76 -6.31 12.86
CA LEU A 5 -1.89 -5.29 11.84
C LEU A 5 -2.00 -3.91 12.49
N PRO A 6 -1.52 -2.87 11.84
CA PRO A 6 -1.72 -1.51 12.33
C PRO A 6 -3.21 -1.17 12.34
N VAL A 7 -3.57 -0.15 13.10
CA VAL A 7 -4.94 0.36 13.15
C VAL A 7 -5.31 0.88 11.76
N ALA A 8 -6.51 0.53 11.29
CA ALA A 8 -7.01 1.01 10.00
C ALA A 8 -7.08 2.54 10.00
N PRO A 9 -6.56 3.19 8.95
CA PRO A 9 -6.55 4.65 8.91
C PRO A 9 -7.94 5.21 8.64
N SER A 10 -8.16 6.45 9.10
CA SER A 10 -9.34 7.21 8.74
C SER A 10 -9.11 7.97 7.44
N ALA A 11 -10.18 8.30 6.73
CA ALA A 11 -10.10 9.19 5.58
C ALA A 11 -9.66 10.59 6.03
N ILE A 12 -8.66 11.16 5.36
CA ILE A 12 -8.12 12.48 5.67
C ILE A 12 -8.69 13.57 4.76
N GLY A 13 -9.77 13.27 4.06
CA GLY A 13 -10.42 14.20 3.14
C GLY A 13 -11.88 13.79 2.93
N ASN A 14 -12.49 14.38 1.95
CA ASN A 14 -13.90 14.10 1.64
C ASN A 14 -14.03 12.86 0.75
N TYR A 15 -13.76 11.69 1.34
CA TYR A 15 -13.87 10.41 0.66
C TYR A 15 -14.04 9.28 1.69
N VAL A 16 -14.32 8.08 1.20
CA VAL A 16 -14.40 6.86 2.03
C VAL A 16 -13.15 6.02 1.82
N THR A 17 -12.79 5.20 2.82
CA THR A 17 -11.58 4.37 2.74
C THR A 17 -11.75 3.16 1.85
N TYR A 18 -12.98 2.70 1.65
CA TYR A 18 -13.29 1.65 0.68
C TYR A 18 -14.74 1.78 0.22
N LYS A 19 -15.06 1.16 -0.92
CA LYS A 19 -16.42 1.10 -1.45
C LYS A 19 -16.65 -0.23 -2.14
N LYS A 20 -17.75 -0.89 -1.80
CA LYS A 20 -18.16 -2.13 -2.45
C LYS A 20 -19.10 -1.84 -3.61
N VAL A 21 -18.81 -2.42 -4.78
CA VAL A 21 -19.66 -2.35 -5.96
C VAL A 21 -19.80 -3.77 -6.50
N GLY A 22 -21.00 -4.35 -6.41
CA GLY A 22 -21.20 -5.76 -6.76
C GLY A 22 -20.31 -6.65 -5.88
N ASN A 23 -19.48 -7.48 -6.53
CA ASN A 23 -18.53 -8.36 -5.84
C ASN A 23 -17.13 -7.76 -5.74
N TYR A 24 -16.97 -6.48 -6.06
CA TYR A 24 -15.68 -5.80 -6.04
C TYR A 24 -15.64 -4.78 -4.92
N ILE A 25 -14.48 -4.66 -4.30
CA ILE A 25 -14.20 -3.63 -3.29
C ILE A 25 -13.05 -2.79 -3.80
N TYR A 26 -13.28 -1.49 -3.84
CA TYR A 26 -12.28 -0.50 -4.19
C TYR A 26 -11.79 0.17 -2.92
N THR A 27 -10.49 0.22 -2.72
CA THR A 27 -9.91 0.95 -1.59
C THR A 27 -9.39 2.30 -2.07
N SER A 28 -9.46 3.29 -1.21
CA SER A 28 -8.70 4.53 -1.40
C SER A 28 -7.21 4.25 -1.25
N GLY A 29 -6.39 5.17 -1.68
CA GLY A 29 -4.94 5.05 -1.54
C GLY A 29 -4.50 5.11 -0.09
N HIS A 30 -3.45 4.38 0.24
CA HIS A 30 -2.86 4.37 1.57
C HIS A 30 -1.45 4.93 1.50
N VAL A 31 -1.09 5.76 2.47
CA VAL A 31 0.26 6.28 2.66
C VAL A 31 0.94 5.52 3.79
N PRO A 32 2.28 5.41 3.78
CA PRO A 32 2.99 4.57 4.75
C PRO A 32 3.20 5.30 6.08
N PHE A 33 2.10 5.64 6.74
CA PHE A 33 2.10 6.38 7.99
C PHE A 33 1.32 5.65 9.06
N THR A 34 1.93 5.53 10.26
CA THR A 34 1.26 5.14 11.49
C THR A 34 1.68 6.10 12.59
N ASP A 35 1.17 5.95 13.80
CA ASP A 35 1.63 6.74 14.96
C ASP A 35 3.13 6.55 15.22
N LYS A 36 3.68 5.40 14.84
CA LYS A 36 5.05 5.00 15.16
C LYS A 36 6.03 5.16 14.00
N LYS A 37 5.53 5.16 12.76
CA LYS A 37 6.36 5.20 11.55
C LYS A 37 5.79 6.16 10.54
N LYS A 38 6.69 6.90 9.90
CA LYS A 38 6.38 7.73 8.74
C LYS A 38 7.51 7.60 7.74
N PHE A 39 7.19 7.17 6.54
CA PHE A 39 8.15 7.12 5.45
C PHE A 39 7.88 8.31 4.54
N GLN A 40 8.86 9.19 4.40
CA GLN A 40 8.72 10.42 3.62
C GLN A 40 9.99 10.67 2.81
N GLY A 41 9.82 11.11 1.59
CA GLY A 41 10.94 11.50 0.73
C GLY A 41 11.00 10.71 -0.56
N LYS A 42 11.89 11.13 -1.44
CA LYS A 42 12.08 10.53 -2.77
C LYS A 42 13.08 9.39 -2.75
N ILE A 43 12.78 8.37 -3.52
CA ILE A 43 13.64 7.20 -3.69
C ILE A 43 14.48 7.42 -4.97
N PRO A 44 15.80 7.24 -4.97
CA PRO A 44 16.61 6.81 -3.84
C PRO A 44 17.34 7.95 -3.11
N SER A 45 17.12 9.22 -3.53
CA SER A 45 17.94 10.34 -3.01
C SER A 45 17.69 10.65 -1.54
N GLU A 46 16.46 10.46 -1.06
CA GLU A 46 16.08 10.77 0.33
C GLU A 46 15.70 9.52 1.13
N VAL A 47 15.19 8.49 0.46
CA VAL A 47 14.76 7.23 1.08
C VAL A 47 15.41 6.09 0.32
N SER A 48 16.00 5.15 1.03
CA SER A 48 16.62 3.98 0.39
C SER A 48 15.58 3.06 -0.24
N MET A 49 16.01 2.22 -1.19
CA MET A 49 15.12 1.22 -1.77
C MET A 49 14.58 0.25 -0.73
N GLU A 50 15.39 -0.12 0.25
CA GLU A 50 14.99 -1.01 1.36
C GLU A 50 13.86 -0.37 2.18
N ASP A 51 14.01 0.90 2.51
CA ASP A 51 12.98 1.64 3.24
C ASP A 51 11.74 1.85 2.37
N GLY A 52 11.92 2.03 1.08
CA GLY A 52 10.80 2.09 0.13
C GLY A 52 10.00 0.78 0.09
N TYR A 53 10.70 -0.35 0.08
CA TYR A 53 10.09 -1.67 0.18
C TYR A 53 9.29 -1.81 1.48
N GLU A 54 9.87 -1.41 2.60
CA GLU A 54 9.19 -1.44 3.91
C GLU A 54 7.98 -0.50 3.95
N ALA A 55 8.09 0.66 3.32
CA ALA A 55 6.97 1.59 3.20
C ALA A 55 5.82 0.97 2.41
N ALA A 56 6.12 0.32 1.29
CA ALA A 56 5.12 -0.38 0.49
C ALA A 56 4.47 -1.53 1.27
N SER A 57 5.26 -2.25 2.05
CA SER A 57 4.77 -3.31 2.93
C SER A 57 3.80 -2.76 3.98
N LEU A 58 4.12 -1.62 4.58
CA LEU A 58 3.23 -0.95 5.52
C LEU A 58 1.92 -0.52 4.85
N CYS A 59 1.98 0.00 3.63
CA CYS A 59 0.78 0.33 2.86
C CYS A 59 -0.13 -0.89 2.67
N ALA A 60 0.45 -2.06 2.41
CA ALA A 60 -0.31 -3.31 2.29
C ALA A 60 -0.97 -3.67 3.62
N GLU A 61 -0.25 -3.57 4.72
CA GLU A 61 -0.80 -3.83 6.05
C GLU A 61 -1.98 -2.91 6.36
N LEU A 62 -1.85 -1.62 6.04
CA LEU A 62 -2.93 -0.65 6.26
C LEU A 62 -4.15 -0.94 5.37
N THR A 63 -3.93 -1.35 4.13
CA THR A 63 -4.99 -1.75 3.21
C THR A 63 -5.74 -2.98 3.73
N ILE A 64 -5.01 -3.99 4.16
CA ILE A 64 -5.59 -5.21 4.73
C ILE A 64 -6.38 -4.87 5.98
N SER A 65 -5.83 -4.02 6.84
CA SER A 65 -6.49 -3.57 8.08
C SER A 65 -7.81 -2.86 7.78
N THR A 66 -7.84 -2.00 6.75
CA THR A 66 -9.06 -1.33 6.29
C THR A 66 -10.12 -2.35 5.88
N LEU A 67 -9.73 -3.38 5.13
CA LEU A 67 -10.67 -4.39 4.65
C LEU A 67 -11.15 -5.31 5.76
N LEU A 68 -10.27 -5.73 6.66
CA LEU A 68 -10.63 -6.65 7.75
C LEU A 68 -11.51 -6.00 8.83
N ALA A 69 -11.68 -4.69 8.80
CA ALA A 69 -12.65 -4.02 9.67
C ALA A 69 -14.09 -4.46 9.36
N ASN A 70 -14.36 -4.91 8.12
CA ASN A 70 -15.71 -5.27 7.68
C ASN A 70 -15.82 -6.60 6.94
N TYR A 71 -14.69 -7.23 6.58
CA TYR A 71 -14.68 -8.46 5.77
C TYR A 71 -13.72 -9.48 6.38
N GLU A 72 -13.98 -10.75 6.11
CA GLU A 72 -13.07 -11.83 6.48
C GLU A 72 -12.12 -12.14 5.33
N ILE A 73 -10.87 -12.44 5.67
CA ILE A 73 -9.81 -12.68 4.68
C ILE A 73 -10.18 -13.82 3.70
N LYS A 74 -10.86 -14.85 4.21
CA LYS A 74 -11.25 -16.01 3.39
C LYS A 74 -12.22 -15.66 2.26
N ASN A 75 -12.91 -14.52 2.37
CA ASN A 75 -13.89 -14.07 1.38
C ASN A 75 -13.31 -13.05 0.41
N LEU A 76 -12.03 -12.76 0.51
CA LEU A 76 -11.36 -11.74 -0.29
C LEU A 76 -10.25 -12.33 -1.13
N GLN A 77 -10.00 -11.71 -2.27
CA GLN A 77 -8.77 -11.93 -3.02
C GLN A 77 -8.36 -10.65 -3.72
N PRO A 78 -7.06 -10.39 -3.85
CA PRO A 78 -6.62 -9.20 -4.56
C PRO A 78 -6.86 -9.35 -6.07
N VAL A 79 -7.30 -8.28 -6.71
CA VAL A 79 -7.57 -8.24 -8.15
C VAL A 79 -6.53 -7.41 -8.86
N ASN A 80 -6.34 -6.17 -8.42
CA ASN A 80 -5.40 -5.25 -9.04
C ASN A 80 -4.77 -4.33 -8.01
N VAL A 81 -3.48 -4.09 -8.16
CA VAL A 81 -2.71 -3.17 -7.34
C VAL A 81 -2.15 -2.06 -8.24
N LEU A 82 -2.39 -0.83 -7.86
CA LEU A 82 -1.78 0.33 -8.50
C LEU A 82 -0.88 1.00 -7.47
N GLY A 83 0.43 0.98 -7.73
CA GLY A 83 1.42 1.54 -6.83
C GLY A 83 2.05 2.81 -7.39
N PHE A 84 2.08 3.85 -6.57
CA PHE A 84 2.70 5.12 -6.89
C PHE A 84 3.95 5.28 -6.04
N VAL A 85 5.10 5.42 -6.70
CA VAL A 85 6.38 5.57 -6.01
C VAL A 85 6.84 7.01 -6.13
N ASN A 86 7.04 7.66 -4.99
CA ASN A 86 7.63 8.98 -4.95
C ASN A 86 9.14 8.82 -5.25
N ALA A 87 9.51 9.05 -6.49
CA ALA A 87 10.82 8.67 -6.99
C ALA A 87 11.52 9.82 -7.71
N ASP A 88 12.85 9.79 -7.69
CA ASP A 88 13.66 10.68 -8.51
C ASP A 88 13.38 10.40 -9.99
N ASN A 89 13.57 11.41 -10.84
CA ASN A 89 13.18 11.35 -12.25
C ASN A 89 13.83 10.21 -13.04
N ASP A 90 15.03 9.79 -12.65
CA ASP A 90 15.79 8.73 -13.34
C ASP A 90 15.68 7.36 -12.66
N PHE A 91 14.92 7.25 -11.58
CA PHE A 91 14.69 5.97 -10.90
C PHE A 91 13.91 5.01 -11.81
N GLN A 92 14.30 3.75 -11.85
CA GLN A 92 13.68 2.75 -12.74
C GLN A 92 13.24 1.48 -12.03
N ASP A 93 13.49 1.36 -10.73
CA ASP A 93 13.22 0.13 -9.96
C ASP A 93 11.92 0.18 -9.17
N HIS A 94 10.89 0.80 -9.73
CA HIS A 94 9.55 0.92 -9.11
C HIS A 94 8.97 -0.45 -8.72
N ALA A 95 9.16 -1.45 -9.59
CA ALA A 95 8.66 -2.79 -9.35
C ALA A 95 9.28 -3.42 -8.11
N LYS A 96 10.57 -3.16 -7.86
CA LYS A 96 11.26 -3.68 -6.68
C LYS A 96 10.72 -3.07 -5.40
N VAL A 97 10.38 -1.79 -5.43
CA VAL A 97 9.75 -1.11 -4.30
C VAL A 97 8.35 -1.68 -4.06
N LEU A 98 7.54 -1.79 -5.11
CA LEU A 98 6.17 -2.29 -4.98
C LEU A 98 6.11 -3.77 -4.59
N ASN A 99 7.19 -4.52 -4.78
CA ASN A 99 7.27 -5.89 -4.25
C ASN A 99 7.01 -5.93 -2.74
N GLY A 100 7.34 -4.88 -2.00
CA GLY A 100 7.02 -4.79 -0.58
C GLY A 100 5.53 -4.91 -0.31
N PHE A 101 4.71 -4.31 -1.15
CA PHE A 101 3.25 -4.40 -1.06
C PHE A 101 2.77 -5.82 -1.44
N THR A 102 3.17 -6.31 -2.60
CA THR A 102 2.67 -7.60 -3.09
C THR A 102 3.23 -8.79 -2.32
N ASP A 103 4.44 -8.72 -1.78
CA ASP A 103 4.98 -9.75 -0.89
C ASP A 103 4.18 -9.81 0.41
N LYS A 104 3.76 -8.66 0.94
CA LYS A 104 2.91 -8.62 2.13
C LYS A 104 1.53 -9.20 1.83
N LEU A 105 0.94 -8.89 0.68
CA LEU A 105 -0.34 -9.52 0.28
C LEU A 105 -0.22 -11.05 0.22
N ALA A 106 0.92 -11.57 -0.24
CA ALA A 106 1.14 -13.00 -0.34
C ALA A 106 1.15 -13.72 1.01
N GLU A 107 1.36 -13.00 2.11
CA GLU A 107 1.25 -13.56 3.45
C GLU A 107 -0.21 -13.79 3.88
N TYR A 108 -1.16 -13.15 3.22
CA TYR A 108 -2.59 -13.18 3.58
C TYR A 108 -3.46 -13.85 2.53
N PHE A 109 -3.05 -13.84 1.26
CA PHE A 109 -3.84 -14.32 0.14
C PHE A 109 -3.06 -15.34 -0.69
N ASP A 110 -3.72 -16.42 -1.10
CA ASP A 110 -3.11 -17.46 -1.94
C ASP A 110 -3.03 -17.04 -3.41
N LYS A 111 -3.83 -16.06 -3.84
CA LYS A 111 -3.90 -15.67 -5.25
C LYS A 111 -3.22 -14.33 -5.46
N LYS A 112 -2.55 -14.20 -6.60
CA LYS A 112 -1.86 -12.98 -6.98
C LYS A 112 -2.79 -12.02 -7.72
N SER A 113 -2.46 -10.75 -7.66
CA SER A 113 -3.15 -9.69 -8.40
C SER A 113 -2.39 -9.34 -9.67
N THR A 114 -3.06 -8.64 -10.58
CA THR A 114 -2.35 -7.80 -11.55
C THR A 114 -1.83 -6.56 -10.83
N ARG A 115 -0.86 -5.85 -11.41
CA ARG A 115 -0.36 -4.62 -10.80
C ARG A 115 0.28 -3.68 -11.82
N SER A 116 0.32 -2.41 -11.45
CA SER A 116 1.13 -1.39 -12.14
C SER A 116 1.93 -0.62 -11.11
N ALA A 117 3.20 -0.38 -11.39
CA ALA A 117 4.09 0.39 -10.53
C ALA A 117 4.61 1.58 -11.34
N VAL A 118 4.33 2.78 -10.88
CA VAL A 118 4.72 4.00 -11.58
C VAL A 118 5.41 4.97 -10.63
N GLY A 119 6.32 5.76 -11.19
CA GLY A 119 6.92 6.86 -10.47
C GLY A 119 6.08 8.12 -10.64
N VAL A 120 6.02 8.93 -9.62
CA VAL A 120 5.27 10.19 -9.63
C VAL A 120 6.16 11.34 -9.16
N ALA A 121 5.82 12.54 -9.59
CA ALA A 121 6.56 13.75 -9.24
C ALA A 121 6.44 14.08 -7.75
N SER A 122 5.30 13.78 -7.14
CA SER A 122 5.07 14.00 -5.72
C SER A 122 3.89 13.16 -5.23
N LEU A 123 3.84 12.94 -3.93
CA LEU A 123 2.71 12.29 -3.27
C LEU A 123 2.28 13.14 -2.07
N PRO A 124 1.01 13.00 -1.64
CA PRO A 124 0.54 13.71 -0.45
C PRO A 124 1.45 13.45 0.74
N LEU A 125 1.70 14.48 1.54
CA LEU A 125 2.52 14.41 2.75
C LEU A 125 3.96 13.98 2.46
N ASN A 126 4.42 14.14 1.23
CA ASN A 126 5.76 13.72 0.79
C ASN A 126 6.02 12.23 1.05
N SER A 127 4.97 11.43 1.07
CA SER A 127 5.06 10.00 1.34
C SER A 127 5.71 9.22 0.21
#